data_b180a7f2f92391a8bcc3637c13271443
#
_entry.id   b180a7f2f92391a8bcc3637c13271443
#
_cell.length_a   1.000
_cell.length_b   1.000
_cell.length_c   1.000
_cell.angle_alpha   90.00
_cell.angle_beta   90.00
_cell.angle_gamma   90.00
#
_symmetry.space_group_name_H-M   'P 1'
#
loop_
_entity.id
_entity.type
_entity.pdbx_description
1 polymer ?
#
loop_
_entity_poly.entity_id
_entity_poly.type
_entity_poly.pdbx_seq_one_letter_code
_entity_poly.pdbx_strand_id
1 'polypeptide(L)'
;MDLYEYQARDLFEAHGVPVLAGIVAETPEEAKAAAEKLGGVTVVKAQVKIGGRGKAGGVKVAKNADEAYEYAKEILGMDIKGHTVHQVMIAEGADIKEEYYFSMLLDRANRSYLAMASVEGGMDIEQLAE
;
A
#
# COMPACT_ATOMS: atom_id res chain seq x y z
N MET A 1 14.85 0.94 10.46
CA MET A 1 14.90 0.57 9.02
C MET A 1 13.52 0.78 8.44
N ASP A 2 13.42 1.62 7.44
CA ASP A 2 12.15 1.93 6.80
C ASP A 2 12.02 1.14 5.49
N LEU A 3 10.91 0.44 5.34
CA LEU A 3 10.58 -0.31 4.14
C LEU A 3 9.47 0.39 3.36
N TYR A 4 9.50 0.26 2.04
CA TYR A 4 8.31 0.50 1.22
C TYR A 4 7.30 -0.61 1.45
N GLU A 5 6.02 -0.33 1.18
CA GLU A 5 4.95 -1.34 1.30
C GLU A 5 5.25 -2.61 0.50
N TYR A 6 5.73 -2.47 -0.75
CA TYR A 6 6.04 -3.63 -1.58
C TYR A 6 7.15 -4.51 -1.00
N GLN A 7 8.15 -3.89 -0.35
CA GLN A 7 9.24 -4.63 0.30
C GLN A 7 8.73 -5.40 1.54
N ALA A 8 7.87 -4.76 2.35
CA ALA A 8 7.24 -5.41 3.49
C ALA A 8 6.32 -6.56 3.03
N ARG A 9 5.55 -6.34 1.95
CA ARG A 9 4.73 -7.37 1.32
C ARG A 9 5.57 -8.59 0.93
N ASP A 10 6.70 -8.38 0.26
CA ASP A 10 7.57 -9.47 -0.19
C ASP A 10 8.17 -10.26 0.99
N LEU A 11 8.50 -9.57 2.09
CA LEU A 11 8.94 -10.22 3.32
C LEU A 11 7.83 -11.07 3.95
N PHE A 12 6.61 -10.58 4.00
CA PHE A 12 5.47 -11.34 4.48
C PHE A 12 5.23 -12.59 3.63
N GLU A 13 5.26 -12.46 2.31
CA GLU A 13 5.11 -13.58 1.39
C GLU A 13 6.20 -14.63 1.59
N ALA A 14 7.46 -14.20 1.73
CA ALA A 14 8.60 -15.09 1.97
C ALA A 14 8.49 -15.88 3.29
N HIS A 15 7.73 -15.37 4.26
CA HIS A 15 7.48 -16.01 5.56
C HIS A 15 6.11 -16.70 5.65
N GLY A 16 5.46 -16.93 4.52
CA GLY A 16 4.20 -17.68 4.45
C GLY A 16 2.95 -16.91 4.88
N VAL A 17 3.04 -15.58 5.05
CA VAL A 17 1.87 -14.73 5.30
C VAL A 17 1.11 -14.53 4.00
N PRO A 18 -0.22 -14.77 3.96
CA PRO A 18 -1.02 -14.48 2.79
C PRO A 18 -0.99 -12.99 2.45
N VAL A 19 -0.67 -12.68 1.20
CA VAL A 19 -0.65 -11.31 0.68
C VAL A 19 -1.31 -11.25 -0.70
N LEU A 20 -1.85 -10.10 -1.05
CA LEU A 20 -2.34 -9.85 -2.41
C LEU A 20 -1.17 -9.76 -3.39
N ALA A 21 -1.39 -10.18 -4.63
CA ALA A 21 -0.41 -10.00 -5.70
C ALA A 21 -0.13 -8.52 -5.93
N GLY A 22 1.12 -8.17 -6.16
CA GLY A 22 1.55 -6.80 -6.39
C GLY A 22 2.77 -6.74 -7.30
N ILE A 23 2.80 -5.75 -8.19
CA ILE A 23 3.89 -5.52 -9.15
C ILE A 23 4.29 -4.04 -9.07
N VAL A 24 5.57 -3.77 -8.87
CA VAL A 24 6.11 -2.40 -8.84
C VAL A 24 6.28 -1.87 -10.26
N ALA A 25 5.94 -0.61 -10.45
CA ALA A 25 6.09 0.11 -11.72
C ALA A 25 6.69 1.50 -11.48
N GLU A 26 7.59 1.92 -12.36
CA GLU A 26 8.23 3.23 -12.33
C GLU A 26 7.71 4.16 -13.43
N THR A 27 6.97 3.62 -14.38
CA THR A 27 6.35 4.36 -15.48
C THR A 27 4.87 4.00 -15.63
N PRO A 28 4.04 4.87 -16.23
CA PRO A 28 2.65 4.55 -16.53
C PRO A 28 2.49 3.32 -17.44
N GLU A 29 3.42 3.13 -18.37
CA GLU A 29 3.44 1.98 -19.30
C GLU A 29 3.66 0.67 -18.54
N GLU A 30 4.61 0.65 -17.58
CA GLU A 30 4.83 -0.50 -16.71
C GLU A 30 3.63 -0.78 -15.82
N ALA A 31 2.96 0.27 -15.32
CA ALA A 31 1.75 0.14 -14.52
C ALA A 31 0.61 -0.50 -15.32
N LYS A 32 0.44 -0.09 -16.58
CA LYS A 32 -0.53 -0.70 -17.49
C LYS A 32 -0.23 -2.19 -17.72
N ALA A 33 1.02 -2.51 -18.03
CA ALA A 33 1.44 -3.90 -18.25
C ALA A 33 1.23 -4.76 -16.98
N ALA A 34 1.51 -4.22 -15.80
CA ALA A 34 1.26 -4.88 -14.53
C ALA A 34 -0.23 -5.14 -14.31
N ALA A 35 -1.09 -4.16 -14.59
CA ALA A 35 -2.54 -4.31 -14.48
C ALA A 35 -3.09 -5.35 -15.46
N GLU A 36 -2.59 -5.39 -16.69
CA GLU A 36 -2.95 -6.43 -17.67
C GLU A 36 -2.56 -7.82 -17.18
N LYS A 37 -1.38 -7.96 -16.60
CA LYS A 37 -0.89 -9.23 -16.06
C LYS A 37 -1.71 -9.73 -14.87
N LEU A 38 -2.09 -8.83 -13.95
CA LEU A 38 -2.92 -9.17 -12.80
C LEU A 38 -4.38 -9.46 -13.21
N GLY A 39 -4.88 -8.73 -14.19
CA GLY A 39 -6.25 -8.83 -14.68
C GLY A 39 -7.29 -8.23 -13.71
N GLY A 40 -8.45 -7.88 -14.24
CA GLY A 40 -9.57 -7.38 -13.43
C GLY A 40 -9.31 -6.02 -12.78
N VAL A 41 -9.90 -5.84 -11.61
CA VAL A 41 -9.74 -4.62 -10.81
C VAL A 41 -8.39 -4.64 -10.11
N THR A 42 -7.65 -3.53 -10.21
CA THR A 42 -6.37 -3.34 -9.52
C THR A 42 -6.38 -2.06 -8.71
N VAL A 43 -5.40 -1.92 -7.82
CA VAL A 43 -5.22 -0.73 -7.02
C VAL A 43 -3.83 -0.16 -7.30
N VAL A 44 -3.78 1.11 -7.71
CA VAL A 44 -2.53 1.84 -7.93
C VAL A 44 -2.13 2.53 -6.64
N LYS A 45 -1.01 2.16 -6.07
CA LYS A 45 -0.57 2.61 -4.75
C LYS A 45 0.79 3.29 -4.81
N ALA A 46 0.84 4.56 -4.45
CA ALA A 46 2.10 5.28 -4.28
C ALA A 46 3.04 4.55 -3.31
N GLN A 47 4.30 4.41 -3.66
CA GLN A 47 5.32 3.84 -2.80
C GLN A 47 6.18 4.95 -2.22
N VAL A 48 5.86 5.33 -1.00
CA VAL A 48 6.60 6.31 -0.18
C VAL A 48 6.70 5.79 1.25
N LYS A 49 7.74 6.22 1.95
CA LYS A 49 8.01 5.78 3.34
C LYS A 49 7.29 6.66 4.35
N ILE A 50 6.02 6.97 4.09
CA ILE A 50 5.16 7.76 4.98
C ILE A 50 3.71 7.28 4.90
N GLY A 51 2.97 7.44 5.99
CA GLY A 51 1.55 7.12 6.05
C GLY A 51 0.64 8.21 5.47
N GLY A 52 -0.65 7.89 5.34
CA GLY A 52 -1.66 8.84 4.85
C GLY A 52 -1.73 8.96 3.32
N ARG A 53 -1.17 8.00 2.59
CA ARG A 53 -1.18 7.97 1.12
C ARG A 53 -2.58 8.04 0.52
N GLY A 54 -3.52 7.31 1.12
CA GLY A 54 -4.92 7.31 0.66
C GLY A 54 -5.57 8.69 0.74
N LYS A 55 -5.41 9.38 1.88
CA LYS A 55 -5.91 10.75 2.08
C LYS A 55 -5.26 11.76 1.13
N ALA A 56 -4.01 11.53 0.77
CA ALA A 56 -3.27 12.39 -0.16
C ALA A 56 -3.59 12.12 -1.65
N GLY A 57 -4.43 11.15 -1.96
CA GLY A 57 -4.75 10.76 -3.33
C GLY A 57 -3.74 9.82 -3.98
N GLY A 58 -2.82 9.25 -3.20
CA GLY A 58 -1.80 8.31 -3.66
C GLY A 58 -2.25 6.85 -3.76
N VAL A 59 -3.54 6.57 -3.56
CA VAL A 59 -4.13 5.23 -3.72
C VAL A 59 -5.42 5.36 -4.51
N LYS A 60 -5.49 4.67 -5.65
CA LYS A 60 -6.66 4.72 -6.55
C LYS A 60 -7.01 3.35 -7.08
N VAL A 61 -8.30 3.05 -7.13
CA VAL A 61 -8.83 1.79 -7.67
C VAL A 61 -9.03 1.95 -9.17
N ALA A 62 -8.39 1.10 -9.97
CA ALA A 62 -8.50 1.04 -11.41
C ALA A 62 -9.35 -0.15 -11.85
N LYS A 63 -10.35 0.08 -12.67
CA LYS A 63 -11.26 -0.95 -13.17
C LYS A 63 -10.68 -1.76 -14.33
N ASN A 64 -9.69 -1.19 -15.01
CA ASN A 64 -9.01 -1.77 -16.16
C ASN A 64 -7.57 -1.23 -16.27
N ALA A 65 -6.81 -1.76 -17.21
CA ALA A 65 -5.42 -1.39 -17.40
C ALA A 65 -5.23 0.06 -17.90
N ASP A 66 -6.17 0.60 -18.65
CA ASP A 66 -6.11 1.98 -19.13
C ASP A 66 -6.30 2.97 -17.97
N GLU A 67 -7.22 2.71 -17.04
CA GLU A 67 -7.35 3.49 -15.81
C GLU A 67 -6.08 3.37 -14.93
N ALA A 68 -5.47 2.19 -14.85
CA ALA A 68 -4.22 2.02 -14.12
C ALA A 68 -3.09 2.87 -14.71
N TYR A 69 -3.02 2.99 -16.03
CA TYR A 69 -2.09 3.89 -16.73
C TYR A 69 -2.33 5.35 -16.33
N GLU A 70 -3.56 5.83 -16.42
CA GLU A 70 -3.89 7.22 -16.12
C GLU A 70 -3.63 7.56 -14.63
N TYR A 71 -4.00 6.67 -13.71
CA TYR A 71 -3.74 6.87 -12.29
C TYR A 71 -2.25 6.82 -11.95
N ALA A 72 -1.49 5.94 -12.57
CA ALA A 72 -0.04 5.93 -12.40
C ALA A 72 0.60 7.24 -12.90
N LYS A 73 0.12 7.78 -14.03
CA LYS A 73 0.57 9.05 -14.56
C LYS A 73 0.28 10.22 -13.62
N GLU A 74 -0.86 10.20 -12.92
CA GLU A 74 -1.20 11.22 -11.92
C GLU A 74 -0.37 11.08 -10.64
N ILE A 75 -0.16 9.84 -10.18
CA ILE A 75 0.49 9.55 -8.88
C ILE A 75 2.01 9.66 -8.96
N LEU A 76 2.62 9.20 -10.04
CA LEU A 76 4.07 9.33 -10.23
C LEU A 76 4.48 10.80 -10.32
N GLY A 77 5.43 11.18 -9.48
CA GLY A 77 5.92 12.55 -9.39
C GLY A 77 5.15 13.46 -8.42
N MET A 78 4.01 13.00 -7.86
CA MET A 78 3.31 13.78 -6.85
C MET A 78 4.12 13.86 -5.55
N ASP A 79 3.86 14.89 -4.76
CA ASP A 79 4.40 15.04 -3.40
C ASP A 79 3.37 14.57 -2.37
N ILE A 80 3.81 13.69 -1.46
CA ILE A 80 3.02 13.25 -0.31
C ILE A 80 3.79 13.62 0.95
N LYS A 81 3.41 14.68 1.61
CA LYS A 81 4.04 15.18 2.85
C LYS A 81 5.55 15.35 2.73
N GLY A 82 6.02 15.91 1.61
CA GLY A 82 7.44 16.12 1.33
C GLY A 82 8.16 14.94 0.68
N HIS A 83 7.47 13.82 0.42
CA HIS A 83 8.02 12.66 -0.26
C HIS A 83 7.53 12.60 -1.71
N THR A 84 8.45 12.69 -2.66
CA THR A 84 8.14 12.53 -4.08
C THR A 84 7.91 11.06 -4.40
N VAL A 85 6.82 10.76 -5.11
CA VAL A 85 6.49 9.40 -5.55
C VAL A 85 7.31 9.05 -6.79
N HIS A 86 8.23 8.11 -6.67
CA HIS A 86 9.05 7.60 -7.77
C HIS A 86 8.57 6.24 -8.30
N GLN A 87 7.79 5.54 -7.52
CA GLN A 87 7.29 4.21 -7.83
C GLN A 87 5.84 4.07 -7.38
N VAL A 88 5.09 3.24 -8.09
CA VAL A 88 3.77 2.74 -7.68
C VAL A 88 3.82 1.22 -7.58
N MET A 89 2.98 0.66 -6.73
CA MET A 89 2.68 -0.77 -6.75
C MET A 89 1.27 -0.95 -7.31
N ILE A 90 1.17 -1.80 -8.31
CA ILE A 90 -0.12 -2.24 -8.85
C ILE A 90 -0.48 -3.51 -8.09
N ALA A 91 -1.51 -3.44 -7.28
CA ALA A 91 -1.96 -4.55 -6.44
C ALA A 91 -3.27 -5.13 -6.97
N GLU A 92 -3.45 -6.41 -6.78
CA GLU A 92 -4.71 -7.10 -7.02
C GLU A 92 -5.82 -6.44 -6.20
N GLY A 93 -6.99 -6.20 -6.81
CA GLY A 93 -8.18 -5.72 -6.12
C GLY A 93 -8.77 -6.84 -5.26
N ALA A 94 -9.09 -6.51 -4.00
CA ALA A 94 -9.74 -7.44 -3.08
C ALA A 94 -11.21 -7.05 -2.87
N ASP A 95 -12.07 -8.06 -2.73
CA ASP A 95 -13.42 -7.89 -2.21
C ASP A 95 -13.34 -7.86 -0.67
N ILE A 96 -13.14 -6.65 -0.13
CA ILE A 96 -12.92 -6.44 1.29
C ILE A 96 -14.25 -6.58 2.02
N LYS A 97 -14.34 -7.55 2.92
CA LYS A 97 -15.52 -7.76 3.80
C LYS A 97 -15.31 -7.12 5.16
N GLU A 98 -14.12 -7.27 5.71
CA GLU A 98 -13.74 -6.78 7.03
C GLU A 98 -12.28 -6.33 7.00
N GLU A 99 -11.93 -5.31 7.77
CA GLU A 99 -10.58 -4.83 7.94
C GLU A 99 -10.19 -4.87 9.41
N TYR A 100 -9.07 -5.49 9.70
CA TYR A 100 -8.48 -5.55 11.03
C TYR A 100 -7.17 -4.80 11.06
N TYR A 101 -6.85 -4.23 12.20
CA TYR A 101 -5.55 -3.61 12.43
C TYR A 101 -4.68 -4.53 13.28
N PHE A 102 -3.43 -4.67 12.90
CA PHE A 102 -2.40 -5.34 13.70
C PHE A 102 -1.07 -4.63 13.52
N SER A 103 -0.37 -4.38 14.62
CA SER A 103 1.00 -3.86 14.59
C SER A 103 1.84 -4.42 15.73
N MET A 104 3.16 -4.40 15.53
CA MET A 104 4.15 -4.64 16.56
C MET A 104 5.07 -3.44 16.65
N LEU A 105 5.22 -2.90 17.85
CA LEU A 105 6.06 -1.74 18.15
C LEU A 105 7.19 -2.12 19.10
N LEU A 106 8.29 -1.39 19.02
CA LEU A 106 9.33 -1.42 20.04
C LEU A 106 8.92 -0.48 21.17
N ASP A 107 8.51 -1.04 22.31
CA ASP A 107 8.26 -0.30 23.54
C ASP A 107 9.59 -0.08 24.26
N ARG A 108 10.19 1.08 24.05
CA ARG A 108 11.48 1.43 24.60
C ARG A 108 11.45 1.62 26.12
N ALA A 109 10.33 2.11 26.66
CA ALA A 109 10.16 2.34 28.09
C ALA A 109 10.19 1.02 28.88
N ASN A 110 9.50 0.01 28.39
CA ASN A 110 9.43 -1.31 28.99
C ASN A 110 10.47 -2.30 28.46
N ARG A 111 11.30 -1.89 27.50
CA ARG A 111 12.32 -2.73 26.84
C ARG A 111 11.76 -4.04 26.29
N SER A 112 10.61 -3.94 25.64
CA SER A 112 9.87 -5.08 25.10
C SER A 112 9.21 -4.75 23.76
N TYR A 113 8.65 -5.75 23.11
CA TYR A 113 7.76 -5.53 21.97
C TYR A 113 6.32 -5.40 22.47
N LEU A 114 5.58 -4.48 21.88
CA LEU A 114 4.15 -4.28 22.10
C LEU A 114 3.39 -4.68 20.85
N ALA A 115 2.52 -5.69 20.98
CA ALA A 115 1.58 -6.05 19.93
C ALA A 115 0.26 -5.30 20.16
N MET A 116 -0.27 -4.70 19.12
CA MET A 116 -1.58 -4.05 19.13
C MET A 116 -2.46 -4.67 18.06
N ALA A 117 -3.72 -4.90 18.39
CA ALA A 117 -4.72 -5.42 17.47
C ALA A 117 -6.06 -4.74 17.71
N SER A 118 -6.81 -4.49 16.64
CA SER A 118 -8.18 -3.96 16.69
C SER A 118 -9.04 -4.65 15.62
N VAL A 119 -10.29 -4.87 15.93
CA VAL A 119 -11.30 -5.32 14.97
C VAL A 119 -11.73 -4.19 14.03
N GLU A 120 -11.35 -2.96 14.34
CA GLU A 120 -11.58 -1.78 13.52
C GLU A 120 -10.28 -1.40 12.81
N GLY A 121 -10.21 -1.72 11.53
CA GLY A 121 -9.13 -1.29 10.63
C GLY A 121 -9.52 -0.03 9.86
N GLY A 122 -8.63 0.44 9.01
CA GLY A 122 -8.87 1.57 8.12
C GLY A 122 -7.79 2.64 8.17
N MET A 123 -8.11 3.85 7.72
CA MET A 123 -7.14 4.92 7.53
C MET A 123 -6.86 5.78 8.78
N ASP A 124 -7.74 5.77 9.76
CA ASP A 124 -7.66 6.63 10.96
C ASP A 124 -7.26 5.85 12.22
N ILE A 125 -6.15 5.13 12.12
CA ILE A 125 -5.66 4.28 13.21
C ILE A 125 -5.31 5.08 14.47
N GLU A 126 -4.84 6.30 14.32
CA GLU A 126 -4.52 7.18 15.45
C GLU A 126 -5.75 7.49 16.33
N GLN A 127 -6.94 7.53 15.73
CA GLN A 127 -8.19 7.74 16.48
C GLN A 127 -8.66 6.50 17.24
N LEU A 128 -8.20 5.33 16.86
CA LEU A 128 -8.53 4.08 17.55
C LEU A 128 -7.65 3.82 18.78
N ALA A 129 -6.57 4.57 18.92
CA ALA A 129 -5.61 4.41 20.03
C ALA A 129 -5.96 5.28 21.28
N GLU A 130 -6.98 6.14 21.20
CA GLU A 130 -7.52 6.93 22.28
C GLU A 130 -8.64 6.17 23.01
#